data_82e4918a11000c82403727361a27fd6e
#
_entry.id   82e4918a11000c82403727361a27fd6e
#
_cell.length_a   1.000
_cell.length_b   1.000
_cell.length_c   1.000
_cell.angle_alpha   90.00
_cell.angle_beta   90.00
_cell.angle_gamma   90.00
#
_symmetry.space_group_name_H-M   'P 1'
#
loop_
_entity.id
_entity.type
_entity.pdbx_description
1 polymer ?
#
loop_
_entity_poly.entity_id
_entity_poly.type
_entity_poly.pdbx_seq_one_letter_code
_entity_poly.pdbx_strand_id
1 'polypeptide(L)'
;MPYRIARGDLEGKMKCRIWKKLHAEEAKRFDQAFTLMDKNPNLELTEAFGVVQSGLSVEDFLARRARAKRRDEVKKARASVDGAPIDAFIASLIENKTELSLVLGERTVLDLITAVQPVAFECERSGRVEKLQVVVLATRQTWEALGTQIERDPKLSQKPTPVARQPSRRPVSDPRPLLDLVGKPIKLVLRNGITLTQPLIAVGPFDVLLGDAATPLFIPLHAMLSWAPGAEA
;
A
#
# COMPACT_ATOMS: atom_id res chain seq x y z
N MET A 1 -28.40 -12.39 -8.42
CA MET A 1 -28.91 -13.67 -8.95
C MET A 1 -30.23 -14.12 -8.32
N PRO A 2 -30.45 -14.09 -6.98
CA PRO A 2 -31.71 -14.53 -6.38
C PRO A 2 -32.96 -13.78 -6.90
N TYR A 3 -32.82 -12.49 -7.23
CA TYR A 3 -33.93 -11.71 -7.81
C TYR A 3 -34.41 -12.21 -9.20
N ARG A 4 -33.50 -12.75 -10.00
CA ARG A 4 -33.87 -13.36 -11.32
C ARG A 4 -34.61 -14.66 -11.12
N ILE A 5 -34.25 -15.47 -10.12
CA ILE A 5 -34.94 -16.72 -9.81
C ILE A 5 -36.34 -16.40 -9.28
N ALA A 6 -36.44 -15.48 -8.33
CA ALA A 6 -37.74 -15.05 -7.78
C ALA A 6 -38.66 -14.48 -8.86
N ARG A 7 -38.14 -13.70 -9.83
CA ARG A 7 -38.91 -13.15 -10.93
C ARG A 7 -39.34 -14.23 -11.94
N GLY A 8 -38.42 -15.17 -12.25
CA GLY A 8 -38.73 -16.32 -13.11
C GLY A 8 -39.82 -17.23 -12.52
N ASP A 9 -39.75 -17.48 -11.21
CA ASP A 9 -40.76 -18.26 -10.48
C ASP A 9 -42.13 -17.55 -10.42
N LEU A 10 -42.13 -16.22 -10.29
CA LEU A 10 -43.35 -15.41 -10.34
C LEU A 10 -43.95 -15.35 -11.76
N GLU A 11 -43.16 -15.26 -12.81
CA GLU A 11 -43.56 -15.35 -14.20
C GLU A 11 -44.09 -16.77 -14.56
N GLY A 12 -43.53 -17.81 -13.90
CA GLY A 12 -43.99 -19.18 -13.95
C GLY A 12 -45.28 -19.50 -13.15
N LYS A 13 -45.98 -18.48 -12.63
CA LYS A 13 -47.23 -18.58 -11.84
C LYS A 13 -47.08 -19.17 -10.45
N MET A 14 -45.86 -19.24 -9.90
CA MET A 14 -45.67 -19.64 -8.50
C MET A 14 -46.07 -18.50 -7.55
N LYS A 15 -47.02 -18.79 -6.63
CA LYS A 15 -47.39 -17.77 -5.61
C LYS A 15 -46.22 -17.51 -4.68
N CYS A 16 -45.96 -16.26 -4.35
CA CYS A 16 -44.87 -15.81 -3.42
C CYS A 16 -44.83 -16.65 -2.13
N ARG A 17 -45.97 -17.06 -1.59
CA ARG A 17 -46.08 -17.92 -0.42
C ARG A 17 -45.45 -19.31 -0.63
N ILE A 18 -45.60 -19.88 -1.82
CA ILE A 18 -45.02 -21.19 -2.17
C ILE A 18 -43.53 -21.06 -2.36
N TRP A 19 -43.09 -20.00 -3.05
CA TRP A 19 -41.65 -19.70 -3.22
C TRP A 19 -40.95 -19.53 -1.87
N LYS A 20 -41.51 -18.73 -0.94
CA LYS A 20 -40.95 -18.55 0.42
C LYS A 20 -40.85 -19.86 1.20
N LYS A 21 -41.74 -20.84 0.94
CA LYS A 21 -41.64 -22.16 1.61
C LYS A 21 -40.53 -23.02 1.00
N LEU A 22 -40.34 -22.98 -0.31
CA LEU A 22 -39.33 -23.77 -1.01
C LEU A 22 -37.92 -23.19 -0.84
N HIS A 23 -37.80 -21.86 -0.65
CA HIS A 23 -36.57 -21.11 -0.57
C HIS A 23 -36.50 -20.32 0.76
N ALA A 24 -36.77 -21.00 1.89
CA ALA A 24 -36.91 -20.36 3.19
C ALA A 24 -35.64 -19.57 3.63
N GLU A 25 -34.47 -20.11 3.39
CA GLU A 25 -33.20 -19.45 3.73
C GLU A 25 -32.94 -18.22 2.86
N GLU A 26 -33.28 -18.28 1.58
CA GLU A 26 -33.16 -17.14 0.68
C GLU A 26 -34.15 -16.05 1.04
N ALA A 27 -35.41 -16.44 1.32
CA ALA A 27 -36.46 -15.51 1.77
C ALA A 27 -36.04 -14.78 3.05
N LYS A 28 -35.46 -15.49 4.02
CA LYS A 28 -34.93 -14.91 5.25
C LYS A 28 -33.83 -13.89 4.99
N ARG A 29 -32.90 -14.19 4.06
CA ARG A 29 -31.84 -13.24 3.66
C ARG A 29 -32.43 -12.00 3.01
N PHE A 30 -33.45 -12.13 2.16
CA PHE A 30 -34.16 -10.99 1.58
C PHE A 30 -34.81 -10.13 2.65
N ASP A 31 -35.58 -10.75 3.58
CA ASP A 31 -36.25 -10.02 4.65
C ASP A 31 -35.22 -9.29 5.55
N GLN A 32 -34.07 -9.91 5.82
CA GLN A 32 -32.97 -9.27 6.55
C GLN A 32 -32.36 -8.09 5.77
N ALA A 33 -32.12 -8.26 4.46
CA ALA A 33 -31.57 -7.20 3.61
C ALA A 33 -32.51 -5.98 3.55
N PHE A 34 -33.82 -6.20 3.37
CA PHE A 34 -34.80 -5.11 3.38
C PHE A 34 -34.90 -4.42 4.73
N THR A 35 -34.85 -5.18 5.84
CA THR A 35 -34.82 -4.61 7.19
C THR A 35 -33.58 -3.72 7.41
N LEU A 36 -32.44 -4.10 6.81
CA LEU A 36 -31.22 -3.26 6.86
C LEU A 36 -31.38 -1.99 6.04
N MET A 37 -31.99 -2.07 4.87
CA MET A 37 -32.25 -0.90 4.01
C MET A 37 -33.24 0.07 4.66
N ASP A 38 -34.28 -0.41 5.31
CA ASP A 38 -35.23 0.42 6.05
C ASP A 38 -34.56 1.22 7.17
N LYS A 39 -33.56 0.62 7.84
CA LYS A 39 -32.75 1.27 8.88
C LYS A 39 -31.64 2.17 8.32
N ASN A 40 -31.23 1.95 7.08
CA ASN A 40 -30.15 2.65 6.40
C ASN A 40 -30.57 3.04 5.00
N PRO A 41 -31.28 4.17 4.81
CA PRO A 41 -31.89 4.54 3.52
C PRO A 41 -30.89 4.70 2.35
N ASN A 42 -29.62 4.94 2.66
CA ASN A 42 -28.56 5.10 1.66
C ASN A 42 -27.89 3.75 1.26
N LEU A 43 -28.33 2.63 1.85
CA LEU A 43 -27.75 1.32 1.58
C LEU A 43 -28.39 0.70 0.33
N GLU A 44 -27.57 0.36 -0.66
CA GLU A 44 -28.04 -0.34 -1.85
C GLU A 44 -28.40 -1.80 -1.53
N LEU A 45 -29.34 -2.38 -2.30
CA LEU A 45 -29.77 -3.77 -2.13
C LEU A 45 -28.60 -4.76 -2.20
N THR A 46 -27.66 -4.54 -3.12
CA THR A 46 -26.45 -5.35 -3.27
C THR A 46 -25.55 -5.29 -2.05
N GLU A 47 -25.49 -4.13 -1.41
CA GLU A 47 -24.71 -3.90 -0.19
C GLU A 47 -25.40 -4.55 1.01
N ALA A 48 -26.73 -4.41 1.12
CA ALA A 48 -27.50 -5.04 2.17
C ALA A 48 -27.32 -6.56 2.15
N PHE A 49 -27.37 -7.19 0.99
CA PHE A 49 -27.05 -8.61 0.84
C PHE A 49 -25.62 -8.96 1.24
N GLY A 50 -24.65 -8.11 0.85
CA GLY A 50 -23.26 -8.29 1.26
C GLY A 50 -23.08 -8.24 2.78
N VAL A 51 -23.77 -7.32 3.46
CA VAL A 51 -23.80 -7.24 4.93
C VAL A 51 -24.37 -8.53 5.53
N VAL A 52 -25.54 -8.97 5.07
CA VAL A 52 -26.19 -10.21 5.56
C VAL A 52 -25.29 -11.43 5.34
N GLN A 53 -24.64 -11.51 4.19
CA GLN A 53 -23.76 -12.63 3.85
C GLN A 53 -22.45 -12.64 4.63
N SER A 54 -21.86 -11.45 4.89
CA SER A 54 -20.59 -11.33 5.58
C SER A 54 -20.71 -11.41 7.11
N GLY A 55 -21.91 -11.15 7.67
CA GLY A 55 -22.15 -11.04 9.10
C GLY A 55 -21.49 -9.82 9.75
N LEU A 56 -21.00 -8.86 8.95
CA LEU A 56 -20.40 -7.62 9.45
C LEU A 56 -21.45 -6.58 9.78
N SER A 57 -21.09 -5.56 10.57
CA SER A 57 -21.90 -4.35 10.68
C SER A 57 -21.96 -3.63 9.31
N VAL A 58 -23.00 -2.82 9.09
CA VAL A 58 -23.12 -2.01 7.85
C VAL A 58 -21.89 -1.12 7.67
N GLU A 59 -21.45 -0.47 8.74
CA GLU A 59 -20.29 0.42 8.74
C GLU A 59 -18.99 -0.32 8.36
N ASP A 60 -18.73 -1.46 9.03
CA ASP A 60 -17.54 -2.28 8.74
C ASP A 60 -17.51 -2.82 7.31
N PHE A 61 -18.69 -3.25 6.82
CA PHE A 61 -18.83 -3.74 5.45
C PHE A 61 -18.53 -2.63 4.43
N LEU A 62 -19.12 -1.45 4.60
CA LEU A 62 -18.89 -0.30 3.71
C LEU A 62 -17.44 0.18 3.78
N ALA A 63 -16.86 0.27 4.98
CA ALA A 63 -15.45 0.61 5.15
C ALA A 63 -14.51 -0.40 4.46
N ARG A 64 -14.81 -1.70 4.57
CA ARG A 64 -14.06 -2.76 3.87
C ARG A 64 -14.18 -2.64 2.36
N ARG A 65 -15.39 -2.37 1.85
CA ARG A 65 -15.64 -2.19 0.41
C ARG A 65 -14.92 -0.95 -0.14
N ALA A 66 -15.02 0.18 0.56
CA ALA A 66 -14.31 1.41 0.19
C ALA A 66 -12.78 1.20 0.15
N ARG A 67 -12.24 0.48 1.15
CA ARG A 67 -10.82 0.12 1.17
C ARG A 67 -10.42 -0.78 0.00
N ALA A 68 -11.24 -1.76 -0.35
CA ALA A 68 -11.00 -2.63 -1.51
C ALA A 68 -11.02 -1.82 -2.82
N LYS A 69 -12.03 -0.97 -3.03
CA LYS A 69 -12.11 -0.07 -4.18
C LYS A 69 -10.87 0.82 -4.32
N ARG A 70 -10.47 1.48 -3.22
CA ARG A 70 -9.27 2.31 -3.21
C ARG A 70 -8.00 1.53 -3.56
N ARG A 71 -7.88 0.28 -3.10
CA ARG A 71 -6.75 -0.59 -3.46
C ARG A 71 -6.71 -0.91 -4.95
N ASP A 72 -7.86 -1.21 -5.54
CA ASP A 72 -7.94 -1.51 -6.96
C ASP A 72 -7.61 -0.27 -7.81
N GLU A 73 -8.07 0.91 -7.39
CA GLU A 73 -7.73 2.18 -8.03
C GLU A 73 -6.22 2.45 -7.97
N VAL A 74 -5.61 2.28 -6.79
CA VAL A 74 -4.16 2.45 -6.63
C VAL A 74 -3.37 1.39 -7.39
N LYS A 75 -3.86 0.14 -7.44
CA LYS A 75 -3.22 -0.92 -8.23
C LYS A 75 -3.20 -0.56 -9.72
N LYS A 76 -4.31 -0.04 -10.25
CA LYS A 76 -4.39 0.45 -11.65
C LYS A 76 -3.44 1.62 -11.87
N ALA A 77 -3.44 2.59 -10.95
CA ALA A 77 -2.56 3.76 -11.05
C ALA A 77 -1.07 3.36 -11.04
N ARG A 78 -0.67 2.41 -10.20
CA ARG A 78 0.72 1.91 -10.17
C ARG A 78 1.16 1.29 -11.49
N ALA A 79 0.25 0.64 -12.20
CA ALA A 79 0.57 0.03 -13.50
C ALA A 79 0.90 1.07 -14.59
N SER A 80 0.51 2.34 -14.40
CA SER A 80 0.82 3.45 -15.31
C SER A 80 2.03 4.30 -14.88
N VAL A 81 2.62 4.03 -13.71
CA VAL A 81 3.82 4.75 -13.24
C VAL A 81 5.06 4.11 -13.84
N ASP A 82 5.93 4.94 -14.40
CA ASP A 82 7.20 4.48 -14.96
C ASP A 82 8.18 4.07 -13.83
N GLY A 83 8.57 2.81 -13.83
CA GLY A 83 9.56 2.27 -12.88
C GLY A 83 11.00 2.30 -13.43
N ALA A 84 11.19 2.60 -14.70
CA ALA A 84 12.51 2.48 -15.34
C ALA A 84 13.64 3.26 -14.64
N PRO A 85 13.44 4.50 -14.13
CA PRO A 85 14.50 5.20 -13.42
C PRO A 85 14.94 4.48 -12.13
N ILE A 86 14.01 3.86 -11.43
CA ILE A 86 14.28 3.09 -10.19
C ILE A 86 15.04 1.81 -10.54
N ASP A 87 14.55 1.09 -11.56
CA ASP A 87 15.15 -0.16 -12.01
C ASP A 87 16.59 0.08 -12.54
N ALA A 88 16.81 1.16 -13.29
CA ALA A 88 18.12 1.56 -13.77
C ALA A 88 19.08 1.88 -12.62
N PHE A 89 18.60 2.59 -11.59
CA PHE A 89 19.41 2.86 -10.40
C PHE A 89 19.84 1.56 -9.71
N ILE A 90 18.89 0.67 -9.43
CA ILE A 90 19.22 -0.61 -8.77
C ILE A 90 20.15 -1.46 -9.65
N ALA A 91 19.93 -1.50 -10.96
CA ALA A 91 20.81 -2.21 -11.89
C ALA A 91 22.25 -1.68 -11.85
N SER A 92 22.42 -0.35 -11.83
CA SER A 92 23.74 0.28 -11.73
C SER A 92 24.49 -0.07 -10.43
N LEU A 93 23.76 -0.20 -9.30
CA LEU A 93 24.35 -0.61 -8.03
C LEU A 93 24.89 -2.05 -8.09
N ILE A 94 24.17 -2.94 -8.77
CA ILE A 94 24.57 -4.34 -8.95
C ILE A 94 25.78 -4.43 -9.89
N GLU A 95 25.70 -3.78 -11.05
CA GLU A 95 26.75 -3.80 -12.07
C GLU A 95 28.08 -3.25 -11.52
N ASN A 96 28.03 -2.14 -10.80
CA ASN A 96 29.20 -1.49 -10.22
C ASN A 96 29.65 -2.14 -8.90
N LYS A 97 28.96 -3.18 -8.40
CA LYS A 97 29.22 -3.80 -7.10
C LYS A 97 29.38 -2.75 -5.99
N THR A 98 28.43 -1.82 -5.94
CA THR A 98 28.51 -0.67 -5.03
C THR A 98 28.16 -1.10 -3.59
N GLU A 99 29.02 -0.78 -2.61
CA GLU A 99 28.72 -1.01 -1.20
C GLU A 99 27.61 -0.09 -0.73
N LEU A 100 26.57 -0.68 -0.14
CA LEU A 100 25.33 -0.01 0.23
C LEU A 100 25.10 -0.02 1.72
N SER A 101 24.53 1.05 2.21
CA SER A 101 23.87 1.09 3.51
C SER A 101 22.40 0.72 3.34
N LEU A 102 22.04 -0.50 3.76
CA LEU A 102 20.65 -0.94 3.87
C LEU A 102 20.14 -0.57 5.26
N VAL A 103 19.33 0.48 5.33
CA VAL A 103 18.68 0.90 6.57
C VAL A 103 17.42 0.07 6.73
N LEU A 104 17.43 -0.84 7.66
CA LEU A 104 16.29 -1.65 8.07
C LEU A 104 15.52 -0.94 9.19
N GLY A 105 14.44 -1.52 9.67
CA GLY A 105 13.65 -0.89 10.75
C GLY A 105 14.50 -0.51 11.96
N GLU A 106 15.33 -1.43 12.44
CA GLU A 106 16.04 -1.31 13.72
C GLU A 106 17.57 -1.17 13.56
N ARG A 107 18.13 -1.47 12.38
CA ARG A 107 19.57 -1.49 12.15
C ARG A 107 19.93 -1.05 10.73
N THR A 108 21.17 -0.60 10.56
CA THR A 108 21.78 -0.39 9.25
C THR A 108 22.81 -1.49 9.01
N VAL A 109 22.78 -2.05 7.80
CA VAL A 109 23.70 -3.10 7.37
C VAL A 109 24.44 -2.62 6.14
N LEU A 110 25.77 -2.82 6.11
CA LEU A 110 26.59 -2.58 4.93
C LEU A 110 26.68 -3.86 4.11
N ASP A 111 26.25 -3.82 2.85
CA ASP A 111 26.22 -4.98 1.98
C ASP A 111 26.22 -4.59 0.49
N LEU A 112 26.28 -5.58 -0.38
CA LEU A 112 26.19 -5.46 -1.84
C LEU A 112 24.93 -6.20 -2.30
N ILE A 113 24.16 -5.61 -3.20
CA ILE A 113 23.05 -6.32 -3.85
C ILE A 113 23.62 -7.09 -5.03
N THR A 114 23.34 -8.39 -5.07
CA THR A 114 23.77 -9.29 -6.16
C THR A 114 22.63 -9.58 -7.15
N ALA A 115 21.38 -9.57 -6.67
CA ALA A 115 20.20 -9.76 -7.51
C ALA A 115 18.95 -9.12 -6.89
N VAL A 116 17.96 -8.86 -7.75
CA VAL A 116 16.65 -8.34 -7.32
C VAL A 116 15.57 -9.37 -7.59
N GLN A 117 14.81 -9.70 -6.56
CA GLN A 117 13.60 -10.51 -6.66
C GLN A 117 12.35 -9.63 -6.48
N PRO A 118 11.16 -10.10 -6.86
CA PRO A 118 9.92 -9.32 -6.70
C PRO A 118 9.70 -8.81 -5.27
N VAL A 119 10.07 -9.60 -4.24
CA VAL A 119 9.81 -9.30 -2.82
C VAL A 119 11.07 -9.14 -1.97
N ALA A 120 12.26 -9.35 -2.54
CA ALA A 120 13.52 -9.35 -1.79
C ALA A 120 14.68 -8.81 -2.63
N PHE A 121 15.73 -8.38 -1.96
CA PHE A 121 17.07 -8.22 -2.49
C PHE A 121 17.91 -9.42 -2.07
N GLU A 122 18.69 -9.98 -2.99
CA GLU A 122 19.75 -10.93 -2.65
C GLU A 122 21.02 -10.13 -2.41
N CYS A 123 21.56 -10.27 -1.22
CA CYS A 123 22.74 -9.56 -0.75
C CYS A 123 23.89 -10.51 -0.54
N GLU A 124 25.12 -10.03 -0.73
CA GLU A 124 26.32 -10.87 -0.68
C GLU A 124 26.58 -11.44 0.72
N ARG A 125 26.44 -10.60 1.74
CA ARG A 125 26.77 -10.96 3.14
C ARG A 125 25.53 -11.37 3.94
N SER A 126 24.44 -10.61 3.79
CA SER A 126 23.20 -10.81 4.56
C SER A 126 22.27 -11.85 3.94
N GLY A 127 22.58 -12.34 2.72
CA GLY A 127 21.70 -13.21 1.97
C GLY A 127 20.41 -12.50 1.56
N ARG A 128 19.29 -13.15 1.75
CA ARG A 128 17.99 -12.63 1.32
C ARG A 128 17.44 -11.60 2.30
N VAL A 129 17.26 -10.35 1.84
CA VAL A 129 16.66 -9.24 2.58
C VAL A 129 15.29 -8.91 1.97
N GLU A 130 14.22 -9.08 2.74
CA GLU A 130 12.86 -8.74 2.27
C GLU A 130 12.75 -7.23 2.03
N LYS A 131 12.25 -6.80 0.86
CA LYS A 131 12.03 -5.39 0.53
C LYS A 131 11.18 -4.67 1.58
N LEU A 132 10.25 -5.38 2.24
CA LEU A 132 9.42 -4.84 3.33
C LEU A 132 10.21 -4.44 4.58
N GLN A 133 11.39 -4.97 4.77
CA GLN A 133 12.26 -4.60 5.90
C GLN A 133 13.04 -3.33 5.61
N VAL A 134 13.30 -3.03 4.34
CA VAL A 134 14.07 -1.87 3.91
C VAL A 134 13.30 -0.58 4.18
N VAL A 135 13.97 0.39 4.76
CA VAL A 135 13.47 1.76 4.99
C VAL A 135 14.15 2.73 4.05
N VAL A 136 15.47 2.66 3.95
CA VAL A 136 16.29 3.44 3.02
C VAL A 136 17.37 2.51 2.46
N LEU A 137 17.70 2.71 1.19
CA LEU A 137 18.86 2.13 0.56
C LEU A 137 19.64 3.28 -0.09
N ALA A 138 20.94 3.34 0.21
CA ALA A 138 21.82 4.37 -0.31
C ALA A 138 23.23 3.80 -0.48
N THR A 139 24.08 4.45 -1.27
CA THR A 139 25.50 4.13 -1.23
C THR A 139 26.04 4.45 0.17
N ARG A 140 27.09 3.76 0.61
CA ARG A 140 27.71 4.02 1.89
C ARG A 140 28.10 5.48 2.06
N GLN A 141 28.73 6.05 1.04
CA GLN A 141 29.17 7.45 1.04
C GLN A 141 28.00 8.43 1.18
N THR A 142 26.91 8.22 0.41
CA THR A 142 25.70 9.05 0.49
C THR A 142 25.08 8.98 1.88
N TRP A 143 25.01 7.77 2.47
CA TRP A 143 24.44 7.58 3.80
C TRP A 143 25.25 8.27 4.89
N GLU A 144 26.57 8.14 4.85
CA GLU A 144 27.48 8.79 5.80
C GLU A 144 27.43 10.33 5.69
N ALA A 145 27.36 10.87 4.46
CA ALA A 145 27.25 12.31 4.21
C ALA A 145 25.93 12.90 4.74
N LEU A 146 24.85 12.11 4.72
CA LEU A 146 23.54 12.55 5.23
C LEU A 146 23.44 12.55 6.75
N GLY A 147 24.38 11.96 7.47
CA GLY A 147 24.28 11.74 8.91
C GLY A 147 23.96 13.00 9.74
N THR A 148 24.43 14.18 9.31
CA THR A 148 24.16 15.47 9.95
C THR A 148 22.84 16.12 9.54
N GLN A 149 22.21 15.67 8.45
CA GLN A 149 20.98 16.23 7.89
C GLN A 149 19.73 15.41 8.27
N ILE A 150 19.94 14.27 8.94
CA ILE A 150 18.87 13.36 9.34
C ILE A 150 18.42 13.71 10.76
N GLU A 151 17.14 14.10 10.89
CA GLU A 151 16.49 14.16 12.19
C GLU A 151 15.99 12.77 12.58
N ARG A 152 16.02 12.43 13.87
CA ARG A 152 15.52 11.14 14.37
C ARG A 152 14.54 11.33 15.50
N ASP A 153 13.34 10.80 15.35
CA ASP A 153 12.39 10.65 16.46
C ASP A 153 12.88 9.53 17.40
N PRO A 154 13.17 9.83 18.67
CA PRO A 154 13.70 8.82 19.61
C PRO A 154 12.74 7.65 19.86
N LYS A 155 11.42 7.91 19.86
CA LYS A 155 10.40 6.89 20.10
C LYS A 155 10.32 5.91 18.94
N LEU A 156 10.25 6.43 17.71
CA LEU A 156 10.18 5.60 16.50
C LEU A 156 11.52 4.90 16.21
N SER A 157 12.65 5.49 16.62
CA SER A 157 13.97 4.86 16.48
C SER A 157 14.10 3.64 17.40
N GLN A 158 13.54 3.71 18.62
CA GLN A 158 13.53 2.58 19.55
C GLN A 158 12.49 1.51 19.17
N LYS A 159 11.33 1.93 18.66
CA LYS A 159 10.24 1.03 18.28
C LYS A 159 9.67 1.45 16.92
N PRO A 160 10.30 1.00 15.82
CA PRO A 160 9.82 1.30 14.47
C PRO A 160 8.39 0.81 14.24
N THR A 161 7.63 1.58 13.48
CA THR A 161 6.28 1.17 13.08
C THR A 161 6.37 -0.09 12.21
N PRO A 162 5.75 -1.20 12.60
CA PRO A 162 5.83 -2.44 11.85
C PRO A 162 5.03 -2.35 10.55
N VAL A 163 5.52 -3.00 9.50
CA VAL A 163 4.77 -3.21 8.26
C VAL A 163 4.09 -4.57 8.30
N ALA A 164 2.77 -4.58 8.15
CA ALA A 164 2.02 -5.82 8.14
C ALA A 164 2.47 -6.73 6.98
N ARG A 165 2.76 -8.01 7.27
CA ARG A 165 3.11 -9.00 6.24
C ARG A 165 1.95 -9.25 5.27
N GLN A 166 0.73 -9.29 5.78
CA GLN A 166 -0.47 -9.47 4.96
C GLN A 166 -0.77 -8.23 4.13
N PRO A 167 -0.85 -8.32 2.78
CA PRO A 167 -1.12 -7.17 1.91
C PRO A 167 -2.43 -6.45 2.26
N SER A 168 -3.45 -7.20 2.74
CA SER A 168 -4.75 -6.64 3.13
C SER A 168 -4.69 -5.69 4.33
N ARG A 169 -3.67 -5.81 5.18
CA ARG A 169 -3.49 -4.98 6.39
C ARG A 169 -2.52 -3.81 6.17
N ARG A 170 -1.82 -3.77 5.03
CA ARG A 170 -0.90 -2.67 4.74
C ARG A 170 -1.65 -1.39 4.41
N PRO A 171 -1.12 -0.23 4.79
CA PRO A 171 -1.59 1.05 4.24
C PRO A 171 -1.55 1.03 2.71
N VAL A 172 -2.49 1.74 2.10
CA VAL A 172 -2.51 1.90 0.65
C VAL A 172 -1.53 3.03 0.30
N SER A 173 -0.35 2.66 -0.18
CA SER A 173 0.66 3.64 -0.64
C SER A 173 0.34 4.02 -2.09
N ASP A 174 -0.13 5.24 -2.30
CA ASP A 174 -0.49 5.77 -3.61
C ASP A 174 0.66 6.63 -4.13
N PRO A 175 1.29 6.31 -5.27
CA PRO A 175 2.37 7.11 -5.83
C PRO A 175 1.89 8.40 -6.50
N ARG A 176 0.62 8.48 -6.92
CA ARG A 176 0.11 9.61 -7.72
C ARG A 176 0.35 10.99 -7.11
N PRO A 177 0.10 11.23 -5.80
CA PRO A 177 0.33 12.54 -5.23
C PRO A 177 1.79 12.99 -5.22
N LEU A 178 2.73 12.06 -5.40
CA LEU A 178 4.17 12.36 -5.45
C LEU A 178 4.63 12.70 -6.87
N LEU A 179 3.90 12.28 -7.91
CA LEU A 179 4.28 12.54 -9.31
C LEU A 179 4.39 14.04 -9.61
N ASP A 180 3.48 14.85 -9.06
CA ASP A 180 3.46 16.31 -9.26
C ASP A 180 4.57 17.05 -8.48
N LEU A 181 5.30 16.31 -7.64
CA LEU A 181 6.38 16.83 -6.80
C LEU A 181 7.77 16.45 -7.32
N VAL A 182 7.87 15.73 -8.42
CA VAL A 182 9.17 15.42 -9.04
C VAL A 182 9.90 16.72 -9.38
N GLY A 183 11.19 16.79 -9.01
CA GLY A 183 12.03 17.98 -9.09
C GLY A 183 11.91 18.96 -7.92
N LYS A 184 10.97 18.73 -6.96
CA LYS A 184 10.77 19.61 -5.81
C LYS A 184 11.29 18.97 -4.52
N PRO A 185 11.71 19.77 -3.52
CA PRO A 185 12.04 19.24 -2.21
C PRO A 185 10.80 18.68 -1.52
N ILE A 186 10.94 17.50 -0.91
CA ILE A 186 9.92 16.88 -0.08
C ILE A 186 10.48 16.52 1.28
N LYS A 187 9.67 16.73 2.33
CA LYS A 187 9.97 16.27 3.69
C LYS A 187 9.30 14.93 3.90
N LEU A 188 10.08 13.91 4.25
CA LEU A 188 9.59 12.56 4.56
C LEU A 188 9.79 12.24 6.01
N VAL A 189 8.80 11.59 6.61
CA VAL A 189 8.92 10.92 7.91
C VAL A 189 8.81 9.42 7.67
N LEU A 190 9.85 8.69 8.05
CA LEU A 190 9.95 7.26 7.84
C LEU A 190 9.56 6.46 9.09
N ARG A 191 9.15 5.21 8.89
CA ARG A 191 8.63 4.33 9.95
C ARG A 191 9.62 4.02 11.09
N ASN A 192 10.91 4.26 10.89
CA ASN A 192 11.97 4.11 11.90
C ASN A 192 12.37 5.46 12.53
N GLY A 193 11.54 6.49 12.36
CA GLY A 193 11.76 7.81 12.97
C GLY A 193 12.72 8.72 12.22
N ILE A 194 13.27 8.29 11.10
CA ILE A 194 14.09 9.15 10.26
C ILE A 194 13.18 10.18 9.58
N THR A 195 13.56 11.44 9.72
CA THR A 195 13.00 12.56 8.96
C THR A 195 14.08 13.15 8.08
N LEU A 196 13.80 13.35 6.82
CA LEU A 196 14.72 13.93 5.85
C LEU A 196 13.96 14.82 4.87
N THR A 197 14.63 15.88 4.40
CA THR A 197 14.11 16.77 3.37
C THR A 197 15.09 16.77 2.20
N GLN A 198 14.64 16.28 1.04
CA GLN A 198 15.47 16.12 -0.14
C GLN A 198 14.63 16.36 -1.42
N PRO A 199 15.25 16.76 -2.54
CA PRO A 199 14.57 16.80 -3.84
C PRO A 199 14.08 15.40 -4.24
N LEU A 200 12.87 15.33 -4.77
CA LEU A 200 12.30 14.10 -5.33
C LEU A 200 12.77 13.93 -6.76
N ILE A 201 13.58 12.93 -7.04
CA ILE A 201 14.16 12.66 -8.36
C ILE A 201 13.21 11.88 -9.24
N ALA A 202 12.65 10.79 -8.69
CA ALA A 202 11.78 9.89 -9.43
C ALA A 202 10.77 9.22 -8.50
N VAL A 203 9.62 8.86 -9.08
CA VAL A 203 8.56 8.09 -8.42
C VAL A 203 8.32 6.83 -9.23
N GLY A 204 8.50 5.69 -8.60
CA GLY A 204 8.16 4.38 -9.15
C GLY A 204 6.82 3.85 -8.63
N PRO A 205 6.40 2.67 -9.09
CA PRO A 205 5.17 2.02 -8.63
C PRO A 205 5.12 1.75 -7.12
N PHE A 206 6.29 1.51 -6.50
CA PHE A 206 6.40 1.09 -5.10
C PHE A 206 7.46 1.86 -4.32
N ASP A 207 8.23 2.72 -4.97
CA ASP A 207 9.45 3.31 -4.45
C ASP A 207 9.60 4.75 -4.94
N VAL A 208 10.50 5.50 -4.33
CA VAL A 208 10.94 6.83 -4.80
C VAL A 208 12.46 6.93 -4.74
N LEU A 209 13.03 7.79 -5.58
CA LEU A 209 14.41 8.27 -5.49
C LEU A 209 14.42 9.72 -5.04
N LEU A 210 15.26 10.01 -4.05
CA LEU A 210 15.44 11.34 -3.47
C LEU A 210 16.90 11.77 -3.50
N GLY A 211 17.15 13.05 -3.37
CA GLY A 211 18.49 13.62 -3.19
C GLY A 211 19.07 14.12 -4.49
N ASP A 212 20.35 13.84 -4.73
CA ASP A 212 21.06 14.19 -5.95
C ASP A 212 21.01 13.02 -6.96
N ALA A 213 20.91 13.34 -8.24
CA ALA A 213 20.92 12.35 -9.30
C ALA A 213 22.21 11.48 -9.33
N ALA A 214 23.34 12.02 -8.87
CA ALA A 214 24.58 11.28 -8.75
C ALA A 214 24.62 10.35 -7.54
N THR A 215 23.89 10.68 -6.47
CA THR A 215 23.90 9.97 -5.19
C THR A 215 22.51 9.78 -4.61
N PRO A 216 21.60 9.13 -5.37
CA PRO A 216 20.21 9.05 -4.95
C PRO A 216 20.00 8.11 -3.74
N LEU A 217 18.93 8.43 -2.99
CA LEU A 217 18.39 7.60 -1.92
C LEU A 217 17.18 6.85 -2.46
N PHE A 218 17.19 5.55 -2.34
CA PHE A 218 16.01 4.73 -2.63
C PHE A 218 15.18 4.55 -1.38
N ILE A 219 13.90 4.90 -1.44
CA ILE A 219 12.96 4.78 -0.32
C ILE A 219 11.68 4.08 -0.78
N PRO A 220 11.37 2.89 -0.23
CA PRO A 220 10.11 2.23 -0.51
C PRO A 220 8.91 3.02 0.04
N LEU A 221 7.83 3.13 -0.74
CA LEU A 221 6.61 3.84 -0.31
C LEU A 221 6.02 3.30 1.00
N HIS A 222 6.18 2.01 1.30
CA HIS A 222 5.72 1.42 2.55
C HIS A 222 6.54 1.83 3.77
N ALA A 223 7.73 2.41 3.57
CA ALA A 223 8.57 2.93 4.64
C ALA A 223 8.16 4.33 5.08
N MET A 224 7.35 5.03 4.27
CA MET A 224 6.90 6.38 4.55
C MET A 224 5.69 6.37 5.47
N LEU A 225 5.76 7.09 6.59
CA LEU A 225 4.61 7.36 7.47
C LEU A 225 3.83 8.57 6.99
N SER A 226 4.55 9.64 6.63
CA SER A 226 3.98 10.86 6.09
C SER A 226 4.98 11.58 5.19
N TRP A 227 4.46 12.47 4.38
CA TRP A 227 5.26 13.36 3.55
C TRP A 227 4.56 14.72 3.43
N ALA A 228 5.36 15.75 3.18
CA ALA A 228 4.90 17.10 2.90
C ALA A 228 5.82 17.74 1.85
N PRO A 229 5.34 18.71 1.06
CA PRO A 229 6.21 19.56 0.28
C PRO A 229 7.27 20.20 1.20
N GLY A 230 8.53 20.17 0.81
CA GLY A 230 9.59 20.89 1.50
C GLY A 230 9.44 22.39 1.29
N ALA A 231 10.01 23.19 2.20
CA ALA A 231 10.15 24.61 1.92
C ALA A 231 11.10 24.79 0.73
N GLU A 232 10.71 25.61 -0.23
CA GLU A 232 11.64 26.08 -1.26
C GLU A 232 12.74 26.86 -0.56
N ALA A 233 13.99 26.47 -0.79
CA ALA A 233 15.15 27.12 -0.21
C ALA A 233 15.46 28.46 -0.90
#